data_0bdabd0d796f92604e5cb15b07e0f9ff
#
_entry.id   0bdabd0d796f92604e5cb15b07e0f9ff
#
_cell.length_a   1.000
_cell.length_b   1.000
_cell.length_c   1.000
_cell.angle_alpha   90.00
_cell.angle_beta   90.00
_cell.angle_gamma   90.00
#
_symmetry.space_group_name_H-M   'P 1'
#
loop_
_entity.id
_entity.type
_entity.pdbx_description
1 polymer ?
#
loop_
_entity_poly.entity_id
_entity_poly.type
_entity_poly.pdbx_seq_one_letter_code
_entity_poly.pdbx_strand_id
1 'polypeptide(L)'
;MAAAVIAFLPLVFQDSYWRATLIVTALNVMLAIGLDFILGYAGQLNLGHCAFYGIGAYASTLLIMNLGMPFWLAFASGMALSGAAGMALAMFAAHLRGHYLAIASLGFAVIVHQVLLNWIGMTQGPLGIYAIKPPPAIALPGLPAVSFGDTANMLYLVAGFALLFYLLLDQLVRSPIGETLAAIREDEVSAASFGINCTVWKVFAFGIGAAVAGAAGAFYASFVGTLVPDAFIITESFTVLAMVIVGGMGTLIGPVGGAIALTILPELLRGFGDLRLVLYGAALTLVVLFMPGGIVQAARFLRARIGQRMCAAGMGQ
;
A
#
# COMPACT_ATOMS: atom_id res chain seq x y z
N MET A 1 13.55 -6.72 -15.12
CA MET A 1 14.22 -7.13 -13.88
C MET A 1 13.22 -7.45 -12.76
N ALA A 2 12.27 -6.59 -12.41
CA ALA A 2 11.31 -6.86 -11.30
C ALA A 2 10.52 -8.17 -11.49
N ALA A 3 9.99 -8.44 -12.68
CA ALA A 3 9.26 -9.68 -12.97
C ALA A 3 10.13 -10.95 -12.79
N ALA A 4 11.41 -10.89 -13.13
CA ALA A 4 12.34 -11.99 -12.92
C ALA A 4 12.59 -12.22 -11.43
N VAL A 5 12.72 -11.15 -10.62
CA VAL A 5 12.87 -11.26 -9.16
C VAL A 5 11.64 -11.92 -8.54
N ILE A 6 10.43 -11.52 -8.95
CA ILE A 6 9.17 -12.13 -8.47
C ILE A 6 9.10 -13.61 -8.85
N ALA A 7 9.55 -13.99 -10.03
CA ALA A 7 9.52 -15.38 -10.48
C ALA A 7 10.49 -16.28 -9.68
N PHE A 8 11.61 -15.74 -9.21
CA PHE A 8 12.61 -16.50 -8.43
C PHE A 8 12.31 -16.53 -6.92
N LEU A 9 11.54 -15.58 -6.38
CA LEU A 9 11.26 -15.47 -4.93
C LEU A 9 10.74 -16.77 -4.28
N PRO A 10 9.70 -17.46 -4.83
CA PRO A 10 9.18 -18.67 -4.21
C PRO A 10 10.07 -19.91 -4.39
N LEU A 11 11.01 -19.87 -5.36
CA LEU A 11 11.98 -20.95 -5.59
C LEU A 11 13.11 -20.91 -4.57
N VAL A 12 13.48 -19.70 -4.12
CA VAL A 12 14.53 -19.49 -3.09
C VAL A 12 13.98 -19.76 -1.68
N PHE A 13 12.73 -19.34 -1.42
CA PHE A 13 12.09 -19.49 -0.12
C PHE A 13 11.10 -20.66 -0.16
N GLN A 14 11.53 -21.85 0.22
CA GLN A 14 10.69 -23.05 0.23
C GLN A 14 9.81 -23.13 1.49
N ASP A 15 10.16 -22.46 2.57
CA ASP A 15 9.43 -22.45 3.83
C ASP A 15 8.10 -21.68 3.69
N SER A 16 7.00 -22.31 4.10
CA SER A 16 5.66 -21.73 4.09
C SER A 16 5.57 -20.41 4.87
N TYR A 17 6.34 -20.29 5.96
CA TYR A 17 6.43 -19.10 6.78
C TYR A 17 7.00 -17.90 5.99
N TRP A 18 8.13 -18.05 5.32
CA TRP A 18 8.73 -17.00 4.51
C TRP A 18 7.85 -16.60 3.33
N ARG A 19 7.14 -17.56 2.71
CA ARG A 19 6.16 -17.27 1.66
C ARG A 19 5.01 -16.40 2.18
N ALA A 20 4.48 -16.71 3.38
CA ALA A 20 3.46 -15.89 4.03
C ALA A 20 3.96 -14.47 4.32
N THR A 21 5.17 -14.32 4.84
CA THR A 21 5.82 -13.01 5.06
C THR A 21 5.97 -12.21 3.76
N LEU A 22 6.33 -12.87 2.66
CA LEU A 22 6.44 -12.23 1.35
C LEU A 22 5.08 -11.80 0.78
N ILE A 23 4.00 -12.55 1.04
CA ILE A 23 2.64 -12.13 0.67
C ILE A 23 2.27 -10.85 1.42
N VAL A 24 2.48 -10.82 2.75
CA VAL A 24 2.24 -9.60 3.56
C VAL A 24 3.10 -8.43 3.06
N THR A 25 4.37 -8.71 2.70
CA THR A 25 5.24 -7.68 2.12
C THR A 25 4.67 -7.12 0.81
N ALA A 26 4.15 -7.97 -0.08
CA ALA A 26 3.54 -7.53 -1.32
C ALA A 26 2.25 -6.70 -1.09
N LEU A 27 1.43 -7.08 -0.09
CA LEU A 27 0.27 -6.29 0.34
C LEU A 27 0.68 -4.92 0.88
N ASN A 28 1.72 -4.88 1.73
CA ASN A 28 2.28 -3.64 2.25
C ASN A 28 2.88 -2.75 1.15
N VAL A 29 3.49 -3.34 0.12
CA VAL A 29 3.92 -2.61 -1.08
C VAL A 29 2.73 -1.94 -1.76
N MET A 30 1.61 -2.66 -1.96
CA MET A 30 0.39 -2.07 -2.55
C MET A 30 -0.13 -0.91 -1.71
N LEU A 31 -0.20 -1.08 -0.38
CA LEU A 31 -0.62 -0.02 0.54
C LEU A 31 0.32 1.19 0.47
N ALA A 32 1.63 0.96 0.50
CA ALA A 32 2.63 2.01 0.49
C ALA A 32 2.65 2.81 -0.82
N ILE A 33 2.57 2.16 -1.99
CA ILE A 33 2.49 2.88 -3.28
C ILE A 33 1.17 3.64 -3.44
N GLY A 34 0.05 3.09 -2.94
CA GLY A 34 -1.24 3.76 -2.91
C GLY A 34 -1.22 5.02 -2.04
N LEU A 35 -0.62 4.93 -0.84
CA LEU A 35 -0.45 6.07 0.05
C LEU A 35 0.53 7.10 -0.53
N ASP A 36 1.65 6.67 -1.13
CA ASP A 36 2.61 7.59 -1.74
C ASP A 36 2.01 8.36 -2.92
N PHE A 37 1.09 7.74 -3.67
CA PHE A 37 0.39 8.46 -4.73
C PHE A 37 -0.45 9.63 -4.20
N ILE A 38 -1.08 9.46 -3.02
CA ILE A 38 -1.83 10.53 -2.33
C ILE A 38 -0.88 11.54 -1.68
N LEU A 39 0.09 11.05 -0.90
CA LEU A 39 0.98 11.88 -0.07
C LEU A 39 2.16 12.42 -0.86
N GLY A 40 2.85 11.54 -1.56
CA GLY A 40 4.12 11.83 -2.22
C GLY A 40 3.93 12.64 -3.51
N TYR A 41 2.88 12.38 -4.30
CA TYR A 41 2.64 13.07 -5.56
C TYR A 41 1.60 14.18 -5.44
N ALA A 42 0.46 13.94 -4.78
CA ALA A 42 -0.57 14.98 -4.63
C ALA A 42 -0.40 15.86 -3.38
N GLY A 43 0.61 15.60 -2.54
CA GLY A 43 0.93 16.41 -1.35
C GLY A 43 -0.15 16.36 -0.25
N GLN A 44 -1.00 15.32 -0.25
CA GLN A 44 -2.13 15.24 0.67
C GLN A 44 -1.85 14.27 1.80
N LEU A 45 -1.77 14.78 3.03
CA LEU A 45 -1.50 13.98 4.21
C LEU A 45 -2.74 13.15 4.55
N ASN A 46 -2.64 11.82 4.39
CA ASN A 46 -3.68 10.85 4.70
C ASN A 46 -3.24 9.91 5.82
N LEU A 47 -3.87 10.04 6.99
CA LEU A 47 -3.66 9.17 8.15
C LEU A 47 -4.74 8.09 8.28
N GLY A 48 -5.70 8.06 7.37
CA GLY A 48 -6.83 7.13 7.37
C GLY A 48 -6.71 5.99 6.34
N HIS A 49 -5.51 5.66 5.87
CA HIS A 49 -5.32 4.71 4.78
C HIS A 49 -5.80 3.29 5.10
N CYS A 50 -5.71 2.87 6.38
CA CYS A 50 -6.25 1.60 6.86
C CYS A 50 -7.76 1.46 6.67
N ALA A 51 -8.52 2.56 6.67
CA ALA A 51 -9.96 2.53 6.42
C ALA A 51 -10.26 2.01 5.00
N PHE A 52 -9.53 2.47 4.00
CA PHE A 52 -9.70 2.02 2.61
C PHE A 52 -9.31 0.55 2.43
N TYR A 53 -8.27 0.13 3.14
CA TYR A 53 -7.85 -1.26 3.24
C TYR A 53 -8.97 -2.12 3.82
N GLY A 54 -9.58 -1.69 4.94
CA GLY A 54 -10.70 -2.35 5.58
C GLY A 54 -11.97 -2.37 4.71
N ILE A 55 -12.34 -1.25 4.09
CA ILE A 55 -13.51 -1.17 3.20
C ILE A 55 -13.37 -2.19 2.05
N GLY A 56 -12.20 -2.25 1.40
CA GLY A 56 -11.97 -3.20 0.32
C GLY A 56 -12.06 -4.66 0.77
N ALA A 57 -11.48 -4.98 1.94
CA ALA A 57 -11.50 -6.31 2.53
C ALA A 57 -12.93 -6.76 2.86
N TYR A 58 -13.66 -5.95 3.62
CA TYR A 58 -15.03 -6.28 4.02
C TYR A 58 -16.00 -6.26 2.85
N ALA A 59 -15.93 -5.26 1.97
CA ALA A 59 -16.81 -5.18 0.81
C ALA A 59 -16.67 -6.41 -0.09
N SER A 60 -15.45 -6.80 -0.46
CA SER A 60 -15.22 -7.98 -1.29
C SER A 60 -15.69 -9.27 -0.62
N THR A 61 -15.41 -9.44 0.69
CA THR A 61 -15.81 -10.61 1.45
C THR A 61 -17.32 -10.73 1.56
N LEU A 62 -18.02 -9.65 1.89
CA LEU A 62 -19.48 -9.63 2.04
C LEU A 62 -20.19 -9.89 0.71
N LEU A 63 -19.66 -9.38 -0.40
CA LEU A 63 -20.20 -9.65 -1.73
C LEU A 63 -20.07 -11.13 -2.11
N ILE A 64 -18.95 -11.77 -1.76
CA ILE A 64 -18.76 -13.22 -1.98
C ILE A 64 -19.71 -14.04 -1.10
N MET A 65 -19.78 -13.73 0.20
CA MET A 65 -20.51 -14.56 1.17
C MET A 65 -22.02 -14.37 1.08
N ASN A 66 -22.52 -13.14 0.94
CA ASN A 66 -23.94 -12.85 0.98
C ASN A 66 -24.62 -12.93 -0.41
N LEU A 67 -23.89 -12.54 -1.47
CA LEU A 67 -24.45 -12.50 -2.83
C LEU A 67 -23.90 -13.62 -3.72
N GLY A 68 -22.99 -14.46 -3.23
CA GLY A 68 -22.40 -15.54 -4.03
C GLY A 68 -21.63 -15.05 -5.25
N MET A 69 -21.14 -13.79 -5.22
CA MET A 69 -20.43 -13.21 -6.38
C MET A 69 -19.10 -13.94 -6.63
N PRO A 70 -18.72 -14.10 -7.90
CA PRO A 70 -17.40 -14.63 -8.22
C PRO A 70 -16.30 -13.71 -7.69
N PHE A 71 -15.20 -14.30 -7.21
CA PHE A 71 -14.11 -13.58 -6.54
C PHE A 71 -13.64 -12.34 -7.31
N TRP A 72 -13.38 -12.46 -8.61
CA TRP A 72 -12.86 -11.37 -9.42
C TRP A 72 -13.81 -10.16 -9.51
N LEU A 73 -15.11 -10.43 -9.58
CA LEU A 73 -16.11 -9.36 -9.58
C LEU A 73 -16.22 -8.71 -8.21
N ALA A 74 -16.19 -9.49 -7.13
CA ALA A 74 -16.19 -8.98 -5.76
C ALA A 74 -14.89 -8.19 -5.45
N PHE A 75 -13.74 -8.64 -5.94
CA PHE A 75 -12.46 -7.93 -5.87
C PHE A 75 -12.55 -6.56 -6.55
N ALA A 76 -13.01 -6.52 -7.80
CA ALA A 76 -13.17 -5.26 -8.54
C ALA A 76 -14.17 -4.31 -7.86
N SER A 77 -15.28 -4.86 -7.31
CA SER A 77 -16.28 -4.09 -6.58
C SER A 77 -15.72 -3.55 -5.25
N GLY A 78 -14.96 -4.35 -4.50
CA GLY A 78 -14.29 -3.92 -3.27
C GLY A 78 -13.28 -2.79 -3.53
N MET A 79 -12.49 -2.93 -4.59
CA MET A 79 -11.57 -1.89 -5.06
C MET A 79 -12.32 -0.61 -5.44
N ALA A 80 -13.42 -0.72 -6.19
CA ALA A 80 -14.23 0.42 -6.61
C ALA A 80 -14.91 1.12 -5.43
N LEU A 81 -15.47 0.37 -4.47
CA LEU A 81 -16.10 0.92 -3.26
C LEU A 81 -15.07 1.64 -2.38
N SER A 82 -13.88 1.07 -2.21
CA SER A 82 -12.79 1.72 -1.50
C SER A 82 -12.36 3.02 -2.21
N GLY A 83 -12.20 2.99 -3.52
CA GLY A 83 -11.91 4.18 -4.32
C GLY A 83 -12.99 5.25 -4.21
N ALA A 84 -14.27 4.85 -4.28
CA ALA A 84 -15.41 5.76 -4.10
C ALA A 84 -15.41 6.39 -2.70
N ALA A 85 -15.11 5.62 -1.64
CA ALA A 85 -14.97 6.14 -0.29
C ALA A 85 -13.81 7.14 -0.18
N GLY A 86 -12.68 6.87 -0.85
CA GLY A 86 -11.56 7.81 -0.94
C GLY A 86 -11.94 9.11 -1.67
N MET A 87 -12.63 9.01 -2.78
CA MET A 87 -13.15 10.20 -3.50
C MET A 87 -14.14 10.99 -2.64
N ALA A 88 -15.05 10.30 -1.94
CA ALA A 88 -15.99 10.95 -1.05
C ALA A 88 -15.27 11.70 0.08
N LEU A 89 -14.32 11.05 0.77
CA LEU A 89 -13.53 11.70 1.80
C LEU A 89 -12.82 12.95 1.27
N ALA A 90 -12.14 12.83 0.12
CA ALA A 90 -11.42 13.94 -0.48
C ALA A 90 -12.37 15.09 -0.89
N MET A 91 -13.57 14.77 -1.36
CA MET A 91 -14.58 15.77 -1.73
C MET A 91 -15.11 16.52 -0.50
N PHE A 92 -15.42 15.82 0.58
CA PHE A 92 -15.83 16.47 1.85
C PHE A 92 -14.69 17.28 2.45
N ALA A 93 -13.45 16.80 2.33
CA ALA A 93 -12.26 17.44 2.86
C ALA A 93 -11.57 18.41 1.86
N ALA A 94 -12.18 18.68 0.70
CA ALA A 94 -11.58 19.49 -0.38
C ALA A 94 -11.12 20.88 0.07
N HIS A 95 -11.81 21.46 1.04
CA HIS A 95 -11.51 22.80 1.59
C HIS A 95 -10.43 22.73 2.71
N LEU A 96 -10.08 21.54 3.18
CA LEU A 96 -9.09 21.34 4.24
C LEU A 96 -7.69 21.24 3.63
N ARG A 97 -6.72 21.89 4.27
CA ARG A 97 -5.33 21.89 3.83
C ARG A 97 -4.40 21.36 4.92
N GLY A 98 -3.33 20.69 4.50
CA GLY A 98 -2.26 20.27 5.40
C GLY A 98 -2.75 19.40 6.56
N HIS A 99 -2.52 19.84 7.77
CA HIS A 99 -2.82 19.09 9.01
C HIS A 99 -4.32 18.85 9.23
N TYR A 100 -5.19 19.73 8.77
CA TYR A 100 -6.65 19.54 8.91
C TYR A 100 -7.16 18.36 8.09
N LEU A 101 -6.61 18.13 6.91
CA LEU A 101 -6.93 16.97 6.10
C LEU A 101 -6.46 15.66 6.78
N ALA A 102 -5.28 15.70 7.41
CA ALA A 102 -4.78 14.56 8.18
C ALA A 102 -5.71 14.18 9.34
N ILE A 103 -6.20 15.19 10.11
CA ILE A 103 -7.16 14.97 11.19
C ILE A 103 -8.48 14.42 10.66
N ALA A 104 -8.98 14.96 9.55
CA ALA A 104 -10.23 14.50 8.93
C ALA A 104 -10.11 13.04 8.46
N SER A 105 -8.99 12.68 7.81
CA SER A 105 -8.74 11.31 7.36
C SER A 105 -8.56 10.33 8.52
N LEU A 106 -7.94 10.77 9.61
CA LEU A 106 -7.83 10.00 10.84
C LEU A 106 -9.22 9.78 11.47
N GLY A 107 -10.03 10.83 11.56
CA GLY A 107 -11.43 10.72 12.03
C GLY A 107 -12.25 9.76 11.18
N PHE A 108 -12.07 9.79 9.86
CA PHE A 108 -12.70 8.84 8.94
C PHE A 108 -12.29 7.39 9.23
N ALA A 109 -10.99 7.14 9.51
CA ALA A 109 -10.53 5.80 9.88
C ALA A 109 -11.17 5.30 11.17
N VAL A 110 -11.30 6.16 12.18
CA VAL A 110 -12.00 5.82 13.44
C VAL A 110 -13.45 5.47 13.16
N ILE A 111 -14.15 6.28 12.35
CA ILE A 111 -15.55 6.04 12.00
C ILE A 111 -15.69 4.68 11.30
N VAL A 112 -14.88 4.40 10.28
CA VAL A 112 -14.92 3.12 9.56
C VAL A 112 -14.67 1.96 10.51
N HIS A 113 -13.63 2.04 11.36
CA HIS A 113 -13.34 1.00 12.34
C HIS A 113 -14.52 0.78 13.30
N GLN A 114 -15.15 1.85 13.82
CA GLN A 114 -16.32 1.75 14.68
C GLN A 114 -17.53 1.17 13.97
N VAL A 115 -17.72 1.48 12.68
CA VAL A 115 -18.77 0.85 11.86
C VAL A 115 -18.52 -0.64 11.74
N LEU A 116 -17.27 -1.05 11.44
CA LEU A 116 -16.90 -2.46 11.35
C LEU A 116 -17.08 -3.23 12.66
N LEU A 117 -16.83 -2.59 13.80
CA LEU A 117 -17.02 -3.18 15.14
C LEU A 117 -18.50 -3.31 15.54
N ASN A 118 -19.33 -2.33 15.20
CA ASN A 118 -20.68 -2.22 15.74
C ASN A 118 -21.78 -2.74 14.79
N TRP A 119 -21.47 -2.92 13.50
CA TRP A 119 -22.46 -3.42 12.53
C TRP A 119 -22.54 -4.96 12.53
N ILE A 120 -22.94 -5.53 13.68
CA ILE A 120 -22.94 -6.97 13.94
C ILE A 120 -23.68 -7.77 12.85
N GLY A 121 -24.80 -7.24 12.34
CA GLY A 121 -25.60 -7.92 11.31
C GLY A 121 -24.90 -8.14 9.96
N MET A 122 -23.88 -7.35 9.64
CA MET A 122 -23.12 -7.45 8.37
C MET A 122 -21.69 -7.93 8.58
N THR A 123 -20.98 -7.33 9.52
CA THR A 123 -19.53 -7.54 9.73
C THR A 123 -19.23 -8.59 10.79
N GLN A 124 -20.24 -9.06 11.51
CA GLN A 124 -20.15 -9.89 12.72
C GLN A 124 -19.38 -9.22 13.88
N GLY A 125 -19.08 -7.92 13.74
CA GLY A 125 -18.45 -7.11 14.77
C GLY A 125 -17.11 -7.67 15.26
N PRO A 126 -16.84 -7.67 16.58
CA PRO A 126 -15.56 -8.14 17.13
C PRO A 126 -15.28 -9.62 16.88
N LEU A 127 -16.31 -10.43 16.65
CA LEU A 127 -16.13 -11.86 16.33
C LEU A 127 -15.45 -12.05 14.98
N GLY A 128 -15.68 -11.12 14.04
CA GLY A 128 -15.11 -11.20 12.70
C GLY A 128 -15.76 -12.25 11.80
N ILE A 129 -15.36 -12.23 10.53
CA ILE A 129 -15.83 -13.15 9.50
C ILE A 129 -14.79 -14.25 9.30
N TYR A 130 -15.22 -15.51 9.31
CA TYR A 130 -14.36 -16.68 9.16
C TYR A 130 -14.68 -17.47 7.89
N ALA A 131 -13.82 -18.42 7.54
CA ALA A 131 -13.97 -19.33 6.41
C ALA A 131 -14.05 -18.63 5.04
N ILE A 132 -13.31 -17.54 4.89
CA ILE A 132 -13.18 -16.84 3.60
C ILE A 132 -12.38 -17.73 2.65
N LYS A 133 -12.95 -18.03 1.50
CA LYS A 133 -12.32 -18.92 0.51
C LYS A 133 -11.22 -18.18 -0.25
N PRO A 134 -10.10 -18.88 -0.57
CA PRO A 134 -9.09 -18.33 -1.46
C PRO A 134 -9.67 -18.06 -2.86
N PRO A 135 -8.98 -17.26 -3.71
CA PRO A 135 -9.39 -17.04 -5.08
C PRO A 135 -9.59 -18.36 -5.83
N PRO A 136 -10.59 -18.45 -6.73
CA PRO A 136 -10.83 -19.66 -7.50
C PRO A 136 -9.64 -20.00 -8.39
N ALA A 137 -9.43 -21.29 -8.63
CA ALA A 137 -8.39 -21.75 -9.53
C ALA A 137 -8.61 -21.20 -10.95
N ILE A 138 -7.55 -20.72 -11.58
CA ILE A 138 -7.57 -20.29 -12.98
C ILE A 138 -7.11 -21.48 -13.83
N ALA A 139 -8.02 -22.02 -14.63
CA ALA A 139 -7.71 -23.03 -15.63
C ALA A 139 -7.44 -22.33 -16.98
N LEU A 140 -6.18 -22.31 -17.41
CA LEU A 140 -5.80 -21.87 -18.75
C LEU A 140 -5.82 -23.08 -19.70
N PRO A 141 -6.37 -22.95 -20.92
CA PRO A 141 -6.34 -24.03 -21.91
C PRO A 141 -4.91 -24.49 -22.16
N GLY A 142 -4.61 -25.77 -21.84
CA GLY A 142 -3.28 -26.35 -22.06
C GLY A 142 -2.29 -26.26 -20.88
N LEU A 143 -2.68 -25.66 -19.74
CA LEU A 143 -1.88 -25.61 -18.53
C LEU A 143 -2.65 -26.25 -17.36
N PRO A 144 -1.94 -26.84 -16.37
CA PRO A 144 -2.62 -27.34 -15.15
C PRO A 144 -3.33 -26.19 -14.43
N ALA A 145 -4.51 -26.46 -13.87
CA ALA A 145 -5.27 -25.47 -13.11
C ALA A 145 -4.44 -24.97 -11.92
N VAL A 146 -4.18 -23.67 -11.89
CA VAL A 146 -3.43 -23.04 -10.80
C VAL A 146 -4.39 -22.74 -9.65
N SER A 147 -4.30 -23.53 -8.58
CA SER A 147 -5.06 -23.31 -7.35
C SER A 147 -4.34 -22.30 -6.44
N PHE A 148 -5.04 -21.29 -5.95
CA PHE A 148 -4.52 -20.27 -5.03
C PHE A 148 -4.68 -20.64 -3.55
N GLY A 149 -5.11 -21.87 -3.25
CA GLY A 149 -5.05 -22.44 -1.90
C GLY A 149 -3.62 -22.73 -1.44
N ASP A 150 -2.68 -22.88 -2.38
CA ASP A 150 -1.26 -23.00 -2.07
C ASP A 150 -0.61 -21.61 -1.89
N THR A 151 0.17 -21.46 -0.81
CA THR A 151 0.86 -20.21 -0.45
C THR A 151 1.82 -19.73 -1.57
N ALA A 152 2.43 -20.65 -2.34
CA ALA A 152 3.30 -20.28 -3.43
C ALA A 152 2.51 -19.59 -4.57
N ASN A 153 1.39 -20.18 -4.97
CA ASN A 153 0.55 -19.63 -6.03
C ASN A 153 -0.11 -18.31 -5.61
N MET A 154 -0.50 -18.20 -4.34
CA MET A 154 -1.02 -16.94 -3.76
C MET A 154 0.03 -15.85 -3.77
N LEU A 155 1.31 -16.17 -3.46
CA LEU A 155 2.41 -15.21 -3.54
C LEU A 155 2.59 -14.68 -4.96
N TYR A 156 2.59 -15.56 -5.99
CA TYR A 156 2.69 -15.12 -7.38
C TYR A 156 1.53 -14.19 -7.77
N LEU A 157 0.31 -14.52 -7.33
CA LEU A 157 -0.86 -13.71 -7.60
C LEU A 157 -0.73 -12.30 -7.01
N VAL A 158 -0.49 -12.22 -5.69
CA VAL A 158 -0.42 -10.93 -4.97
C VAL A 158 0.77 -10.10 -5.45
N ALA A 159 1.94 -10.71 -5.62
CA ALA A 159 3.12 -10.02 -6.14
C ALA A 159 2.93 -9.55 -7.60
N GLY A 160 2.22 -10.32 -8.42
CA GLY A 160 1.84 -9.94 -9.77
C GLY A 160 0.94 -8.71 -9.80
N PHE A 161 -0.07 -8.66 -8.91
CA PHE A 161 -0.93 -7.48 -8.77
C PHE A 161 -0.19 -6.28 -8.16
N ALA A 162 0.70 -6.48 -7.20
CA ALA A 162 1.55 -5.42 -6.67
C ALA A 162 2.41 -4.79 -7.78
N LEU A 163 3.02 -5.61 -8.64
CA LEU A 163 3.75 -5.14 -9.81
C LEU A 163 2.84 -4.43 -10.82
N LEU A 164 1.65 -4.97 -11.09
CA LEU A 164 0.66 -4.35 -11.98
C LEU A 164 0.30 -2.94 -11.50
N PHE A 165 -0.08 -2.80 -10.23
CA PHE A 165 -0.42 -1.49 -9.65
C PHE A 165 0.78 -0.54 -9.63
N TYR A 166 1.98 -1.05 -9.34
CA TYR A 166 3.21 -0.26 -9.46
C TYR A 166 3.38 0.30 -10.87
N LEU A 167 3.25 -0.55 -11.91
CA LEU A 167 3.40 -0.13 -13.31
C LEU A 167 2.31 0.85 -13.74
N LEU A 168 1.06 0.64 -13.32
CA LEU A 168 -0.05 1.55 -13.60
C LEU A 168 0.18 2.93 -12.96
N LEU A 169 0.59 2.96 -11.69
CA LEU A 169 0.91 4.21 -11.00
C LEU A 169 2.15 4.89 -11.60
N ASP A 170 3.18 4.13 -11.99
CA ASP A 170 4.36 4.69 -12.67
C ASP A 170 4.00 5.35 -14.02
N GLN A 171 3.10 4.75 -14.79
CA GLN A 171 2.57 5.36 -16.00
C GLN A 171 1.77 6.63 -15.71
N LEU A 172 0.92 6.63 -14.67
CA LEU A 172 0.16 7.82 -14.27
C LEU A 172 1.08 8.95 -13.82
N VAL A 173 2.10 8.64 -13.04
CA VAL A 173 3.08 9.62 -12.56
C VAL A 173 3.91 10.23 -13.69
N ARG A 174 4.25 9.45 -14.71
CA ARG A 174 5.01 9.93 -15.89
C ARG A 174 4.13 10.62 -16.93
N SER A 175 2.84 10.62 -16.75
CA SER A 175 1.88 11.29 -17.65
C SER A 175 1.67 12.76 -17.23
N PRO A 176 0.98 13.58 -18.04
CA PRO A 176 0.58 14.94 -17.66
C PRO A 176 -0.21 15.01 -16.34
N ILE A 177 -0.84 13.89 -15.93
CA ILE A 177 -1.54 13.77 -14.65
C ILE A 177 -0.53 13.93 -13.49
N GLY A 178 0.61 13.27 -13.56
CA GLY A 178 1.65 13.37 -12.55
C GLY A 178 2.25 14.77 -12.43
N GLU A 179 2.46 15.44 -13.55
CA GLU A 179 2.93 16.83 -13.58
C GLU A 179 1.91 17.78 -12.95
N THR A 180 0.61 17.58 -13.22
CA THR A 180 -0.46 18.37 -12.61
C THR A 180 -0.52 18.15 -11.09
N LEU A 181 -0.40 16.92 -10.62
CA LEU A 181 -0.35 16.63 -9.19
C LEU A 181 0.87 17.24 -8.52
N ALA A 182 2.04 17.17 -9.16
CA ALA A 182 3.27 17.80 -8.68
C ALA A 182 3.13 19.32 -8.56
N ALA A 183 2.53 19.98 -9.55
CA ALA A 183 2.26 21.42 -9.50
C ALA A 183 1.34 21.78 -8.32
N ILE A 184 0.27 21.01 -8.08
CA ILE A 184 -0.64 21.21 -6.95
C ILE A 184 0.09 21.00 -5.61
N ARG A 185 0.98 20.04 -5.54
CA ARG A 185 1.80 19.75 -4.35
C ARG A 185 2.74 20.90 -4.02
N GLU A 186 3.37 21.52 -5.03
CA GLU A 186 4.31 22.63 -4.84
C GLU A 186 3.58 23.89 -4.36
N ASP A 187 2.57 24.33 -5.10
CA ASP A 187 1.74 25.48 -4.71
C ASP A 187 0.33 25.40 -5.35
N GLU A 188 -0.65 25.12 -4.49
CA GLU A 188 -2.05 25.01 -4.89
C GLU A 188 -2.63 26.32 -5.44
N VAL A 189 -2.20 27.48 -4.91
CA VAL A 189 -2.70 28.79 -5.31
C VAL A 189 -2.18 29.13 -6.71
N SER A 190 -0.90 28.90 -6.94
CA SER A 190 -0.29 29.07 -8.25
C SER A 190 -0.89 28.14 -9.30
N ALA A 191 -1.06 26.85 -8.96
CA ALA A 191 -1.70 25.89 -9.87
C ALA A 191 -3.12 26.30 -10.26
N ALA A 192 -3.93 26.78 -9.30
CA ALA A 192 -5.28 27.30 -9.57
C ALA A 192 -5.26 28.53 -10.48
N SER A 193 -4.26 29.40 -10.37
CA SER A 193 -4.09 30.59 -11.23
C SER A 193 -3.85 30.23 -12.69
N PHE A 194 -3.27 29.06 -12.97
CA PHE A 194 -3.12 28.50 -14.32
C PHE A 194 -4.34 27.72 -14.80
N GLY A 195 -5.48 27.78 -14.07
CA GLY A 195 -6.73 27.14 -14.47
C GLY A 195 -6.86 25.67 -14.07
N ILE A 196 -5.95 25.14 -13.24
CA ILE A 196 -6.02 23.76 -12.75
C ILE A 196 -7.08 23.68 -11.66
N ASN A 197 -8.05 22.78 -11.82
CA ASN A 197 -9.03 22.49 -10.78
C ASN A 197 -8.42 21.54 -9.71
N CYS A 198 -7.79 22.13 -8.69
CA CYS A 198 -7.07 21.39 -7.66
C CYS A 198 -7.96 20.38 -6.93
N THR A 199 -9.24 20.70 -6.69
CA THR A 199 -10.19 19.79 -6.02
C THR A 199 -10.38 18.48 -6.79
N VAL A 200 -10.61 18.57 -8.11
CA VAL A 200 -10.83 17.38 -8.96
C VAL A 200 -9.60 16.47 -8.93
N TRP A 201 -8.42 17.02 -9.05
CA TRP A 201 -7.17 16.25 -9.04
C TRP A 201 -6.86 15.63 -7.68
N LYS A 202 -7.16 16.33 -6.59
CA LYS A 202 -7.06 15.80 -5.23
C LYS A 202 -8.01 14.63 -5.02
N VAL A 203 -9.27 14.77 -5.41
CA VAL A 203 -10.29 13.71 -5.34
C VAL A 203 -9.86 12.51 -6.18
N PHE A 204 -9.34 12.73 -7.37
CA PHE A 204 -8.82 11.68 -8.23
C PHE A 204 -7.67 10.91 -7.57
N ALA A 205 -6.68 11.62 -7.00
CA ALA A 205 -5.53 11.00 -6.35
C ALA A 205 -5.96 10.14 -5.14
N PHE A 206 -6.89 10.65 -4.31
CA PHE A 206 -7.45 9.86 -3.20
C PHE A 206 -8.20 8.63 -3.69
N GLY A 207 -8.99 8.77 -4.77
CA GLY A 207 -9.74 7.65 -5.34
C GLY A 207 -8.84 6.52 -5.81
N ILE A 208 -7.77 6.86 -6.53
CA ILE A 208 -6.81 5.86 -7.03
C ILE A 208 -6.03 5.20 -5.88
N GLY A 209 -5.46 6.00 -4.95
CA GLY A 209 -4.71 5.43 -3.82
C GLY A 209 -5.58 4.57 -2.91
N ALA A 210 -6.83 4.98 -2.65
CA ALA A 210 -7.82 4.21 -1.90
C ALA A 210 -8.23 2.92 -2.63
N ALA A 211 -8.38 2.96 -3.96
CA ALA A 211 -8.69 1.77 -4.75
C ALA A 211 -7.58 0.73 -4.66
N VAL A 212 -6.31 1.15 -4.74
CA VAL A 212 -5.16 0.24 -4.57
C VAL A 212 -5.13 -0.36 -3.15
N ALA A 213 -5.43 0.44 -2.12
CA ALA A 213 -5.56 -0.06 -0.75
C ALA A 213 -6.70 -1.07 -0.62
N GLY A 214 -7.85 -0.79 -1.25
CA GLY A 214 -8.98 -1.72 -1.28
C GLY A 214 -8.67 -3.05 -1.97
N ALA A 215 -7.88 -3.01 -3.04
CA ALA A 215 -7.41 -4.22 -3.71
C ALA A 215 -6.49 -5.05 -2.80
N ALA A 216 -5.58 -4.40 -2.07
CA ALA A 216 -4.75 -5.06 -1.06
C ALA A 216 -5.63 -5.72 0.02
N GLY A 217 -6.71 -5.03 0.48
CA GLY A 217 -7.66 -5.55 1.45
C GLY A 217 -8.39 -6.82 0.99
N ALA A 218 -8.84 -6.85 -0.24
CA ALA A 218 -9.50 -8.03 -0.81
C ALA A 218 -8.57 -9.25 -0.88
N PHE A 219 -7.30 -9.05 -1.22
CA PHE A 219 -6.30 -10.12 -1.19
C PHE A 219 -5.99 -10.56 0.25
N TYR A 220 -5.84 -9.61 1.17
CA TYR A 220 -5.59 -9.91 2.58
C TYR A 220 -6.68 -10.82 3.17
N ALA A 221 -7.96 -10.47 2.95
CA ALA A 221 -9.10 -11.25 3.40
C ALA A 221 -9.03 -12.70 2.90
N SER A 222 -8.73 -12.88 1.61
CA SER A 222 -8.64 -14.19 0.98
C SER A 222 -7.38 -14.98 1.38
N PHE A 223 -6.30 -14.30 1.73
CA PHE A 223 -5.05 -14.91 2.17
C PHE A 223 -5.14 -15.41 3.61
N VAL A 224 -5.62 -14.54 4.52
CA VAL A 224 -5.71 -14.88 5.94
C VAL A 224 -6.88 -15.84 6.22
N GLY A 225 -7.95 -15.79 5.40
CA GLY A 225 -9.15 -16.61 5.57
C GLY A 225 -10.05 -16.18 6.71
N THR A 226 -9.64 -15.16 7.48
CA THR A 226 -10.39 -14.55 8.59
C THR A 226 -10.28 -13.04 8.52
N LEU A 227 -11.35 -12.35 8.90
CA LEU A 227 -11.41 -10.90 8.81
C LEU A 227 -11.93 -10.34 10.13
N VAL A 228 -11.05 -9.71 10.89
CA VAL A 228 -11.39 -9.05 12.16
C VAL A 228 -11.19 -7.55 12.03
N PRO A 229 -12.05 -6.71 12.66
CA PRO A 229 -11.92 -5.25 12.57
C PRO A 229 -10.58 -4.71 13.08
N ASP A 230 -9.98 -5.37 14.07
CA ASP A 230 -8.70 -4.97 14.67
C ASP A 230 -7.50 -5.06 13.72
N ALA A 231 -7.63 -5.74 12.58
CA ALA A 231 -6.63 -5.72 11.53
C ALA A 231 -6.57 -4.36 10.77
N PHE A 232 -7.56 -3.47 10.96
CA PHE A 232 -7.71 -2.20 10.23
C PHE A 232 -7.71 -1.00 11.17
N ILE A 233 -6.94 -1.07 12.26
CA ILE A 233 -6.77 0.03 13.22
C ILE A 233 -5.83 1.10 12.68
N ILE A 234 -5.88 2.27 13.29
CA ILE A 234 -5.07 3.43 12.89
C ILE A 234 -3.57 3.13 12.91
N THR A 235 -3.10 2.24 13.77
CA THR A 235 -1.69 1.84 13.86
C THR A 235 -1.18 1.32 12.51
N GLU A 236 -2.02 0.62 11.72
CA GLU A 236 -1.66 0.18 10.38
C GLU A 236 -1.42 1.35 9.43
N SER A 237 -2.22 2.42 9.51
CA SER A 237 -1.97 3.64 8.72
C SER A 237 -0.62 4.28 9.05
N PHE A 238 -0.25 4.32 10.33
CA PHE A 238 1.07 4.83 10.73
C PHE A 238 2.22 3.94 10.26
N THR A 239 2.02 2.63 10.28
CA THR A 239 3.00 1.68 9.76
C THR A 239 3.22 1.88 8.26
N VAL A 240 2.15 2.00 7.48
CA VAL A 240 2.23 2.27 6.04
C VAL A 240 2.84 3.66 5.77
N LEU A 241 2.48 4.68 6.56
CA LEU A 241 3.09 6.00 6.46
C LEU A 241 4.61 5.95 6.74
N ALA A 242 5.02 5.20 7.76
CA ALA A 242 6.44 5.00 8.05
C ALA A 242 7.17 4.31 6.89
N MET A 243 6.54 3.32 6.23
CA MET A 243 7.09 2.68 5.03
C MET A 243 7.33 3.69 3.90
N VAL A 244 6.40 4.62 3.68
CA VAL A 244 6.51 5.66 2.66
C VAL A 244 7.62 6.65 3.02
N ILE A 245 7.69 7.13 4.27
CA ILE A 245 8.69 8.10 4.72
C ILE A 245 10.09 7.48 4.68
N VAL A 246 10.26 6.30 5.26
CA VAL A 246 11.54 5.57 5.31
C VAL A 246 12.02 5.20 3.89
N GLY A 247 11.10 4.80 3.03
CA GLY A 247 11.40 4.51 1.63
C GLY A 247 11.84 5.73 0.84
N GLY A 248 11.20 6.88 1.07
CA GLY A 248 11.41 8.15 0.37
C GLY A 248 10.17 8.56 -0.43
N MET A 249 9.42 9.53 0.10
CA MET A 249 8.19 10.07 -0.49
C MET A 249 8.40 10.65 -1.89
N GLY A 250 7.39 10.50 -2.75
CA GLY A 250 7.39 11.07 -4.11
C GLY A 250 8.28 10.32 -5.09
N THR A 251 8.63 9.08 -4.76
CA THR A 251 9.30 8.16 -5.69
C THR A 251 8.70 6.77 -5.51
N LEU A 252 8.01 6.22 -6.51
CA LEU A 252 7.32 4.92 -6.37
C LEU A 252 8.25 3.76 -5.94
N ILE A 253 9.55 3.84 -6.26
CA ILE A 253 10.54 2.85 -5.81
C ILE A 253 10.81 2.97 -4.32
N GLY A 254 10.72 4.18 -3.74
CA GLY A 254 10.94 4.44 -2.32
C GLY A 254 10.00 3.64 -1.42
N PRO A 255 8.68 3.84 -1.53
CA PRO A 255 7.69 3.10 -0.76
C PRO A 255 7.81 1.58 -0.90
N VAL A 256 8.18 1.07 -2.09
CA VAL A 256 8.47 -0.36 -2.28
C VAL A 256 9.64 -0.80 -1.40
N GLY A 257 10.74 -0.06 -1.41
CA GLY A 257 11.92 -0.34 -0.57
C GLY A 257 11.59 -0.23 0.92
N GLY A 258 10.83 0.80 1.32
CA GLY A 258 10.38 1.01 2.69
C GLY A 258 9.45 -0.11 3.18
N ALA A 259 8.48 -0.53 2.35
CA ALA A 259 7.58 -1.64 2.68
C ALA A 259 8.35 -2.95 2.87
N ILE A 260 9.28 -3.28 1.97
CA ILE A 260 10.13 -4.46 2.08
C ILE A 260 10.97 -4.38 3.37
N ALA A 261 11.65 -3.26 3.61
CA ALA A 261 12.52 -3.10 4.76
C ALA A 261 11.75 -3.21 6.08
N LEU A 262 10.63 -2.49 6.22
CA LEU A 262 9.88 -2.44 7.47
C LEU A 262 9.01 -3.69 7.72
N THR A 263 8.70 -4.46 6.70
CA THR A 263 8.01 -5.75 6.88
C THR A 263 9.00 -6.87 7.24
N ILE A 264 10.18 -6.89 6.61
CA ILE A 264 11.17 -7.95 6.85
C ILE A 264 12.00 -7.70 8.11
N LEU A 265 12.28 -6.44 8.47
CA LEU A 265 13.12 -6.09 9.62
C LEU A 265 12.63 -6.70 10.95
N PRO A 266 11.34 -6.60 11.35
CA PRO A 266 10.86 -7.25 12.58
C PRO A 266 11.02 -8.78 12.54
N GLU A 267 10.97 -9.35 11.35
CA GLU A 267 11.08 -10.78 11.15
C GLU A 267 12.52 -11.29 11.36
N LEU A 268 13.49 -10.53 10.86
CA LEU A 268 14.91 -10.79 11.10
C LEU A 268 15.28 -10.60 12.58
N LEU A 269 14.59 -9.70 13.29
CA LEU A 269 14.79 -9.44 14.71
C LEU A 269 14.03 -10.41 15.62
N ARG A 270 13.31 -11.39 15.08
CA ARG A 270 12.50 -12.34 15.84
C ARG A 270 13.31 -13.14 16.86
N GLY A 271 14.58 -13.40 16.58
CA GLY A 271 15.50 -14.10 17.51
C GLY A 271 15.77 -13.35 18.82
N PHE A 272 15.46 -12.04 18.89
CA PHE A 272 15.69 -11.22 20.09
C PHE A 272 14.48 -11.15 21.04
N GLY A 273 13.43 -11.95 20.82
CA GLY A 273 12.25 -11.99 21.69
C GLY A 273 11.58 -10.62 21.86
N ASP A 274 11.30 -10.21 23.11
CA ASP A 274 10.59 -8.95 23.40
C ASP A 274 11.38 -7.69 23.03
N LEU A 275 12.72 -7.78 22.99
CA LEU A 275 13.58 -6.68 22.53
C LEU A 275 13.35 -6.31 21.05
N ARG A 276 12.73 -7.18 20.26
CA ARG A 276 12.40 -6.94 18.86
C ARG A 276 11.66 -5.63 18.63
N LEU A 277 10.65 -5.34 19.46
CA LEU A 277 9.84 -4.10 19.33
C LEU A 277 10.67 -2.86 19.64
N VAL A 278 11.53 -2.92 20.64
CA VAL A 278 12.44 -1.83 21.02
C VAL A 278 13.44 -1.56 19.89
N LEU A 279 14.08 -2.63 19.37
CA LEU A 279 15.03 -2.54 18.28
C LEU A 279 14.39 -2.01 16.99
N TYR A 280 13.16 -2.44 16.69
CA TYR A 280 12.38 -1.94 15.55
C TYR A 280 12.08 -0.45 15.68
N GLY A 281 11.57 -0.01 16.85
CA GLY A 281 11.30 1.41 17.11
C GLY A 281 12.58 2.27 17.06
N ALA A 282 13.68 1.77 17.63
CA ALA A 282 14.98 2.44 17.56
C ALA A 282 15.49 2.55 16.11
N ALA A 283 15.42 1.46 15.33
CA ALA A 283 15.80 1.48 13.93
C ALA A 283 14.98 2.48 13.11
N LEU A 284 13.65 2.51 13.30
CA LEU A 284 12.75 3.49 12.68
C LEU A 284 13.16 4.92 13.02
N THR A 285 13.38 5.21 14.31
CA THR A 285 13.81 6.54 14.77
C THR A 285 15.13 6.95 14.16
N LEU A 286 16.12 6.05 14.12
CA LEU A 286 17.42 6.32 13.53
C LEU A 286 17.31 6.60 12.03
N VAL A 287 16.52 5.81 11.28
CA VAL A 287 16.33 6.05 9.84
C VAL A 287 15.69 7.41 9.58
N VAL A 288 14.65 7.79 10.34
CA VAL A 288 13.99 9.10 10.17
C VAL A 288 14.93 10.26 10.53
N LEU A 289 15.75 10.12 11.58
CA LEU A 289 16.70 11.16 12.01
C LEU A 289 17.86 11.35 11.04
N PHE A 290 18.45 10.25 10.56
CA PHE A 290 19.68 10.31 9.78
C PHE A 290 19.46 10.28 8.26
N MET A 291 18.26 9.88 7.80
CA MET A 291 17.93 9.74 6.39
C MET A 291 16.60 10.47 6.04
N PRO A 292 16.52 11.79 6.19
CA PRO A 292 15.27 12.55 5.99
C PRO A 292 14.68 12.43 4.58
N GLY A 293 15.48 12.02 3.59
CA GLY A 293 15.03 11.74 2.22
C GLY A 293 14.80 10.26 1.92
N GLY A 294 14.83 9.41 2.95
CA GLY A 294 14.62 7.97 2.84
C GLY A 294 15.76 7.19 2.17
N ILE A 295 15.55 5.88 2.06
CA ILE A 295 16.52 4.92 1.51
C ILE A 295 16.93 5.26 0.08
N VAL A 296 15.99 5.74 -0.74
CA VAL A 296 16.27 6.06 -2.16
C VAL A 296 17.20 7.26 -2.29
N GLN A 297 17.02 8.29 -1.49
CA GLN A 297 17.91 9.47 -1.53
C GLN A 297 19.32 9.12 -1.05
N ALA A 298 19.42 8.31 0.00
CA ALA A 298 20.71 7.81 0.48
C ALA A 298 21.43 6.96 -0.57
N ALA A 299 20.70 6.08 -1.26
CA ALA A 299 21.27 5.27 -2.35
C ALA A 299 21.74 6.14 -3.53
N ARG A 300 21.00 7.21 -3.89
CA ARG A 300 21.42 8.16 -4.92
C ARG A 300 22.69 8.93 -4.51
N PHE A 301 22.76 9.37 -3.26
CA PHE A 301 23.92 10.08 -2.73
C PHE A 301 25.19 9.21 -2.71
N LEU A 302 25.06 7.95 -2.29
CA LEU A 302 26.15 6.97 -2.33
C LEU A 302 26.63 6.72 -3.77
N ARG A 303 25.72 6.52 -4.73
CA ARG A 303 26.07 6.35 -6.14
C ARG A 303 26.81 7.55 -6.73
N ALA A 304 26.34 8.77 -6.40
CA ALA A 304 27.00 10.01 -6.85
C ALA A 304 28.44 10.13 -6.30
N ARG A 305 28.65 9.79 -5.01
CA ARG A 305 30.00 9.78 -4.40
C ARG A 305 30.95 8.75 -5.02
N ILE A 306 30.43 7.54 -5.31
CA ILE A 306 31.21 6.48 -5.95
C ILE A 306 31.60 6.91 -7.37
N GLY A 307 30.66 7.48 -8.14
CA GLY A 307 30.90 7.99 -9.50
C GLY A 307 31.98 9.08 -9.52
N GLN A 308 31.94 10.03 -8.58
CA GLN A 308 32.95 11.07 -8.45
C GLN A 308 34.36 10.53 -8.11
N ARG A 309 34.44 9.50 -7.25
CA ARG A 309 35.69 8.83 -6.92
C ARG A 309 36.28 8.07 -8.11
N MET A 310 35.43 7.43 -8.92
CA MET A 310 35.90 6.73 -10.13
C MET A 310 36.38 7.71 -11.22
N CYS A 311 35.70 8.85 -11.43
CA CYS A 311 36.18 9.90 -12.32
C CYS A 311 37.50 10.51 -11.85
N ALA A 312 37.68 10.76 -10.55
CA ALA A 312 38.92 11.29 -9.98
C ALA A 312 40.11 10.30 -10.12
N ALA A 313 39.83 9.00 -9.98
CA ALA A 313 40.83 7.94 -10.17
C ALA A 313 41.23 7.73 -11.63
N GLY A 314 40.30 7.99 -12.59
CA GLY A 314 40.59 7.88 -14.03
C GLY A 314 41.32 9.08 -14.66
N MET A 315 41.37 10.22 -13.97
CA MET A 315 42.13 11.41 -14.42
C MET A 315 43.57 11.48 -13.90
N GLY A 316 44.00 10.46 -13.14
CA GLY A 316 45.37 10.38 -12.57
C GLY A 316 46.29 9.39 -13.29
N GLN A 317 45.92 8.89 -14.45
CA GLN A 317 46.74 8.12 -15.40
C GLN A 317 46.91 8.92 -16.69
#